data_62c17622a7d3395a7f40be3fa232c0a8
#
_entry.id   62c17622a7d3395a7f40be3fa232c0a8
#
_cell.length_a   1.000
_cell.length_b   1.000
_cell.length_c   1.000
_cell.angle_alpha   90.00
_cell.angle_beta   90.00
_cell.angle_gamma   90.00
#
_symmetry.space_group_name_H-M   'P 1'
#
loop_
_entity.id
_entity.type
_entity.pdbx_description
1 polymer ?
#
loop_
_entity_poly.entity_id
_entity_poly.type
_entity_poly.pdbx_seq_one_letter_code
_entity_poly.pdbx_strand_id
1 'polypeptide(L)'
;RPVRERHAADLLAWTETALAATGYEELSLLTLSAGDYASLTWLLQELMDRGSQRQVAISLPSLRADTLTPEILAQLKRVRRTGLTLAPEAGTDRLRRVINKNLPEEVILTSARQAFAAGWNLLKLYFMLGLPTETPADREAIPPLARQILQTSSRRAQLHVSLGNFIPKSHTPFQWERQADLEECRGFLHGVKDGLRHRQIQAKWNSGAQTWLEGVFSRGDRRLAQVLLAAHRLGCRLDAWSEHLRLDTWRQAFQETGVDPDFYLRQRSPDEVLPWDHLDSGVSREFLLAERDRAFQGLETPDCRRAGCQDCGVCDHDRIDLRLDAAPATQPAALAAASAAPPQPVRYRLTYTKLETARWLGHLELVGAFYRSLRRSGLPLVFSEGFHPLPRVSFHSALPVGVESLAETLDVELAEILAPAALPDALNRVLPPGVKIVDAIRLPKRLSPPRLELSVYQVESPEPLFDRAAAEAFLARESFPVTRRRPKAKLVVADPRHLELHLRLREKDNVKVMDALTHIFNLSEDQARDLLILKLRSV
;
A
#
# COMPACT_ATOMS: atom_id res chain seq x y z
N ARG A 1 17.18 -6.03 -20.76
CA ARG A 1 16.05 -6.29 -21.64
C ARG A 1 15.73 -5.02 -22.42
N PRO A 2 15.31 -5.09 -23.70
CA PRO A 2 14.96 -3.90 -24.46
C PRO A 2 13.75 -3.23 -23.82
N VAL A 3 13.69 -1.90 -23.88
CA VAL A 3 12.50 -1.17 -23.48
C VAL A 3 11.38 -1.50 -24.46
N ARG A 4 10.24 -1.95 -23.96
CA ARG A 4 9.04 -2.25 -24.72
C ARG A 4 7.87 -1.53 -24.08
N GLU A 5 7.51 -0.42 -24.66
CA GLU A 5 6.38 0.36 -24.21
C GLU A 5 5.07 -0.23 -24.75
N ARG A 6 4.03 -0.14 -23.96
CA ARG A 6 2.66 -0.44 -24.39
C ARG A 6 2.02 0.79 -24.98
N HIS A 7 1.12 0.61 -25.91
CA HIS A 7 0.38 1.74 -26.48
C HIS A 7 -0.45 2.46 -25.42
N ALA A 8 -0.40 3.77 -25.41
CA ALA A 8 -1.11 4.59 -24.44
C ALA A 8 -2.63 4.38 -24.49
N ALA A 9 -3.19 4.13 -25.68
CA ALA A 9 -4.60 3.81 -25.85
C ALA A 9 -4.99 2.48 -25.15
N ASP A 10 -4.14 1.46 -25.23
CA ASP A 10 -4.38 0.18 -24.54
C ASP A 10 -4.34 0.35 -23.02
N LEU A 11 -3.35 1.10 -22.51
CA LEU A 11 -3.24 1.41 -21.09
C LEU A 11 -4.47 2.15 -20.58
N LEU A 12 -5.00 3.07 -21.37
CA LEU A 12 -6.23 3.80 -21.04
C LEU A 12 -7.44 2.86 -21.00
N ALA A 13 -7.61 1.99 -21.99
CA ALA A 13 -8.69 1.01 -22.04
C ALA A 13 -8.63 0.01 -20.87
N TRP A 14 -7.44 -0.50 -20.55
CA TRP A 14 -7.23 -1.38 -19.40
C TRP A 14 -7.53 -0.70 -18.07
N THR A 15 -7.16 0.58 -17.95
CA THR A 15 -7.47 1.38 -16.75
C THR A 15 -8.97 1.52 -16.56
N GLU A 16 -9.73 1.87 -17.61
CA GLU A 16 -11.19 1.97 -17.54
C GLU A 16 -11.82 0.64 -17.12
N THR A 17 -11.37 -0.46 -17.74
CA THR A 17 -11.83 -1.80 -17.39
C THR A 17 -11.53 -2.15 -15.93
N ALA A 18 -10.30 -1.89 -15.47
CA ALA A 18 -9.89 -2.16 -14.09
C ALA A 18 -10.68 -1.35 -13.07
N LEU A 19 -10.87 -0.04 -13.32
CA LEU A 19 -11.66 0.83 -12.45
C LEU A 19 -13.13 0.43 -12.39
N ALA A 20 -13.73 0.09 -13.54
CA ALA A 20 -15.10 -0.41 -13.61
C ALA A 20 -15.29 -1.74 -12.87
N ALA A 21 -14.31 -2.63 -12.95
CA ALA A 21 -14.36 -3.93 -12.27
C ALA A 21 -14.10 -3.86 -10.76
N THR A 22 -13.27 -2.91 -10.30
CA THR A 22 -12.77 -2.89 -8.92
C THR A 22 -13.33 -1.76 -8.05
N GLY A 23 -13.60 -0.59 -8.63
CA GLY A 23 -14.09 0.60 -7.92
C GLY A 23 -13.04 1.27 -7.02
N TYR A 24 -11.73 1.06 -7.25
CA TYR A 24 -10.68 1.73 -6.48
C TYR A 24 -10.62 3.24 -6.77
N GLU A 25 -10.21 4.00 -5.76
CA GLU A 25 -10.05 5.46 -5.84
C GLU A 25 -8.62 5.89 -6.20
N GLU A 26 -7.72 4.94 -6.39
CA GLU A 26 -6.34 5.18 -6.81
C GLU A 26 -5.92 4.17 -7.84
N LEU A 27 -5.26 4.66 -8.88
CA LEU A 27 -4.57 3.86 -9.87
C LEU A 27 -3.08 4.13 -9.78
N SER A 28 -2.27 3.08 -9.73
CA SER A 28 -0.81 3.17 -9.78
C SER A 28 -0.29 2.57 -11.08
N LEU A 29 0.51 3.35 -11.81
CA LEU A 29 1.18 2.86 -13.02
C LEU A 29 2.47 2.14 -12.62
N LEU A 30 2.47 0.80 -12.73
CA LEU A 30 3.61 -0.03 -12.34
C LEU A 30 4.63 -0.15 -13.48
N THR A 31 5.80 0.45 -13.28
CA THR A 31 6.94 0.36 -14.17
C THR A 31 8.24 0.65 -13.39
N LEU A 32 9.39 0.29 -13.96
CA LEU A 32 10.70 0.60 -13.35
C LEU A 32 11.00 2.09 -13.38
N SER A 33 10.55 2.83 -14.40
CA SER A 33 10.68 4.28 -14.51
C SER A 33 9.50 4.83 -15.30
N ALA A 34 8.51 5.38 -14.60
CA ALA A 34 7.32 5.94 -15.25
C ALA A 34 7.66 7.18 -16.08
N GLY A 35 8.62 8.00 -15.61
CA GLY A 35 9.03 9.21 -16.30
C GLY A 35 9.71 8.98 -17.64
N ASP A 36 10.20 7.78 -17.91
CA ASP A 36 10.84 7.41 -19.15
C ASP A 36 9.86 6.95 -20.24
N TYR A 37 8.57 6.78 -19.92
CA TYR A 37 7.55 6.38 -20.87
C TYR A 37 7.27 7.51 -21.88
N ALA A 38 7.42 7.24 -23.17
CA ALA A 38 7.37 8.25 -24.22
C ALA A 38 6.04 9.03 -24.28
N SER A 39 4.92 8.36 -24.03
CA SER A 39 3.57 8.93 -24.07
C SER A 39 3.02 9.33 -22.69
N LEU A 40 3.88 9.49 -21.65
CA LEU A 40 3.43 9.71 -20.27
C LEU A 40 2.53 10.94 -20.13
N THR A 41 2.92 12.07 -20.71
CA THR A 41 2.18 13.33 -20.56
C THR A 41 0.78 13.22 -21.15
N TRP A 42 0.65 12.63 -22.33
CA TRP A 42 -0.64 12.38 -22.98
C TRP A 42 -1.50 11.41 -22.13
N LEU A 43 -0.91 10.28 -21.71
CA LEU A 43 -1.62 9.28 -20.91
C LEU A 43 -2.12 9.88 -19.58
N LEU A 44 -1.29 10.64 -18.88
CA LEU A 44 -1.69 11.29 -17.63
C LEU A 44 -2.82 12.29 -17.84
N GLN A 45 -2.77 13.07 -18.90
CA GLN A 45 -3.83 14.02 -19.20
C GLN A 45 -5.17 13.30 -19.42
N GLU A 46 -5.21 12.27 -20.29
CA GLU A 46 -6.40 11.46 -20.55
C GLU A 46 -6.93 10.78 -19.28
N LEU A 47 -6.05 10.15 -18.49
CA LEU A 47 -6.41 9.50 -17.25
C LEU A 47 -6.99 10.49 -16.24
N MET A 48 -6.42 11.69 -16.14
CA MET A 48 -6.88 12.71 -15.20
C MET A 48 -8.15 13.42 -15.66
N ASP A 49 -8.36 13.58 -16.97
CA ASP A 49 -9.60 14.14 -17.49
C ASP A 49 -10.81 13.24 -17.17
N ARG A 50 -10.63 11.93 -17.25
CA ARG A 50 -11.65 10.94 -16.90
C ARG A 50 -11.71 10.69 -15.38
N GLY A 51 -10.54 10.57 -14.74
CA GLY A 51 -10.41 10.24 -13.34
C GLY A 51 -10.88 11.35 -12.39
N SER A 52 -10.69 12.62 -12.76
CA SER A 52 -11.07 13.75 -11.89
C SER A 52 -12.59 13.82 -11.64
N GLN A 53 -13.41 13.48 -12.63
CA GLN A 53 -14.86 13.41 -12.48
C GLN A 53 -15.30 12.31 -11.49
N ARG A 54 -14.55 11.20 -11.46
CA ARG A 54 -14.80 10.03 -10.59
C ARG A 54 -14.00 10.09 -9.29
N GLN A 55 -13.26 11.16 -9.04
CA GLN A 55 -12.35 11.31 -7.90
C GLN A 55 -11.35 10.14 -7.78
N VAL A 56 -10.75 9.74 -8.93
CA VAL A 56 -9.69 8.72 -9.00
C VAL A 56 -8.34 9.41 -9.09
N ALA A 57 -7.46 9.14 -8.14
CA ALA A 57 -6.11 9.67 -8.12
C ALA A 57 -5.16 8.78 -8.92
N ILE A 58 -4.18 9.39 -9.57
CA ILE A 58 -3.10 8.66 -10.26
C ILE A 58 -1.83 8.74 -9.42
N SER A 59 -1.19 7.60 -9.20
CA SER A 59 0.10 7.49 -8.51
C SER A 59 1.18 7.02 -9.47
N LEU A 60 2.32 7.69 -9.42
CA LEU A 60 3.53 7.33 -10.15
C LEU A 60 4.63 6.97 -9.15
N PRO A 61 4.80 5.68 -8.80
CA PRO A 61 5.71 5.28 -7.72
C PRO A 61 7.19 5.44 -8.08
N SER A 62 7.53 5.46 -9.37
CA SER A 62 8.92 5.46 -9.85
C SER A 62 9.13 6.58 -10.86
N LEU A 63 9.37 7.80 -10.37
CA LEU A 63 9.76 8.95 -11.18
C LEU A 63 11.24 9.26 -10.95
N ARG A 64 11.97 9.45 -12.05
CA ARG A 64 13.31 10.05 -12.00
C ARG A 64 13.15 11.56 -11.79
N ALA A 65 14.08 12.17 -11.06
CA ALA A 65 14.01 13.60 -10.78
C ALA A 65 14.02 14.45 -12.08
N ASP A 66 14.83 14.06 -13.06
CA ASP A 66 14.97 14.74 -14.37
C ASP A 66 13.73 14.62 -15.28
N THR A 67 12.79 13.72 -14.95
CA THR A 67 11.53 13.56 -15.72
C THR A 67 10.35 14.27 -15.07
N LEU A 68 10.55 14.89 -13.91
CA LEU A 68 9.51 15.59 -13.18
C LEU A 68 9.31 17.00 -13.73
N THR A 69 8.30 17.18 -14.59
CA THR A 69 7.98 18.48 -15.19
C THR A 69 6.81 19.18 -14.47
N PRO A 70 6.66 20.51 -14.59
CA PRO A 70 5.51 21.23 -14.08
C PRO A 70 4.17 20.71 -14.59
N GLU A 71 4.11 20.24 -15.84
CA GLU A 71 2.92 19.67 -16.47
C GLU A 71 2.51 18.36 -15.79
N ILE A 72 3.46 17.46 -15.57
CA ILE A 72 3.22 16.20 -14.84
C ILE A 72 2.72 16.49 -13.43
N LEU A 73 3.38 17.42 -12.71
CA LEU A 73 2.96 17.83 -11.37
C LEU A 73 1.55 18.43 -11.37
N ALA A 74 1.20 19.23 -12.39
CA ALA A 74 -0.13 19.81 -12.53
C ALA A 74 -1.20 18.72 -12.68
N GLN A 75 -0.93 17.67 -13.46
CA GLN A 75 -1.87 16.55 -13.59
C GLN A 75 -2.01 15.76 -12.29
N LEU A 76 -0.91 15.36 -11.65
CA LEU A 76 -0.92 14.53 -10.45
C LEU A 76 -1.67 15.15 -9.26
N LYS A 77 -1.77 16.48 -9.18
CA LYS A 77 -2.47 17.16 -8.09
C LYS A 77 -3.98 17.37 -8.30
N ARG A 78 -4.53 17.03 -9.48
CA ARG A 78 -5.93 17.37 -9.85
C ARG A 78 -6.99 16.75 -8.92
N VAL A 79 -6.78 15.54 -8.46
CA VAL A 79 -7.67 14.85 -7.49
C VAL A 79 -7.07 14.95 -6.10
N ARG A 80 -5.89 14.39 -5.91
CA ARG A 80 -5.14 14.50 -4.67
C ARG A 80 -3.65 14.35 -4.94
N ARG A 81 -2.82 14.97 -4.11
CA ARG A 81 -1.37 14.78 -4.17
C ARG A 81 -1.02 13.40 -3.63
N THR A 82 -0.52 12.53 -4.49
CA THR A 82 0.06 11.25 -4.09
C THR A 82 1.49 11.45 -3.56
N GLY A 83 2.07 10.43 -2.92
CA GLY A 83 3.45 10.51 -2.44
C GLY A 83 4.42 10.74 -3.60
N LEU A 84 5.34 11.69 -3.46
CA LEU A 84 6.39 11.95 -4.43
C LEU A 84 7.73 11.45 -3.90
N THR A 85 8.41 10.64 -4.71
CA THR A 85 9.70 10.04 -4.38
C THR A 85 10.75 10.51 -5.37
N LEU A 86 11.87 10.98 -4.85
CA LEU A 86 13.09 11.22 -5.60
C LEU A 86 14.14 10.22 -5.12
N ALA A 87 14.86 9.62 -6.04
CA ALA A 87 15.87 8.62 -5.74
C ALA A 87 17.26 9.12 -6.21
N PRO A 88 17.96 9.95 -5.43
CA PRO A 88 19.32 10.35 -5.76
C PRO A 88 20.28 9.17 -5.77
N GLU A 89 20.03 8.15 -4.95
CA GLU A 89 20.80 6.93 -4.72
C GLU A 89 22.14 7.15 -4.02
N ALA A 90 22.84 8.25 -4.29
CA ALA A 90 24.14 8.59 -3.67
C ALA A 90 24.25 10.07 -3.34
N GLY A 91 25.12 10.41 -2.37
CA GLY A 91 25.33 11.78 -1.90
C GLY A 91 26.05 12.69 -2.90
N THR A 92 26.91 12.13 -3.76
CA THR A 92 27.75 12.90 -4.69
C THR A 92 27.47 12.58 -6.15
N ASP A 93 27.73 13.55 -7.03
CA ASP A 93 27.64 13.36 -8.50
C ASP A 93 28.62 12.26 -8.96
N ARG A 94 29.80 12.20 -8.37
CA ARG A 94 30.79 11.16 -8.65
C ARG A 94 30.20 9.77 -8.49
N LEU A 95 29.62 9.50 -7.32
CA LEU A 95 29.11 8.17 -7.03
C LEU A 95 27.82 7.86 -7.81
N ARG A 96 27.03 8.88 -8.14
CA ARG A 96 25.88 8.74 -9.06
C ARG A 96 26.32 8.30 -10.46
N ARG A 97 27.46 8.84 -10.97
CA ARG A 97 28.02 8.36 -12.25
C ARG A 97 28.49 6.91 -12.18
N VAL A 98 29.12 6.49 -11.08
CA VAL A 98 29.54 5.08 -10.89
C VAL A 98 28.38 4.11 -11.07
N ILE A 99 27.20 4.45 -10.60
CA ILE A 99 26.00 3.61 -10.76
C ILE A 99 25.17 3.95 -12.01
N ASN A 100 25.75 4.70 -12.93
CA ASN A 100 25.13 5.17 -14.18
C ASN A 100 23.77 5.88 -13.95
N LYS A 101 23.66 6.65 -12.86
CA LYS A 101 22.40 7.35 -12.51
C LYS A 101 22.26 8.68 -13.24
N ASN A 102 23.29 9.27 -13.78
CA ASN A 102 23.31 10.50 -14.58
C ASN A 102 22.33 11.58 -14.09
N LEU A 103 22.44 11.93 -12.81
CA LEU A 103 21.53 12.86 -12.14
C LEU A 103 22.35 13.89 -11.37
N PRO A 104 22.71 15.04 -11.98
CA PRO A 104 23.43 16.12 -11.29
C PRO A 104 22.65 16.66 -10.09
N GLU A 105 23.34 17.14 -9.07
CA GLU A 105 22.75 17.71 -7.87
C GLU A 105 21.76 18.85 -8.19
N GLU A 106 22.11 19.73 -9.14
CA GLU A 106 21.25 20.84 -9.56
C GLU A 106 19.89 20.36 -10.11
N VAL A 107 19.84 19.23 -10.82
CA VAL A 107 18.60 18.64 -11.31
C VAL A 107 17.74 18.15 -10.15
N ILE A 108 18.35 17.53 -9.13
CA ILE A 108 17.64 17.09 -7.92
C ILE A 108 17.03 18.29 -7.19
N LEU A 109 17.81 19.36 -6.99
CA LEU A 109 17.37 20.58 -6.30
C LEU A 109 16.26 21.29 -7.08
N THR A 110 16.37 21.35 -8.41
CA THR A 110 15.36 21.97 -9.28
C THR A 110 14.05 21.19 -9.23
N SER A 111 14.10 19.86 -9.31
CA SER A 111 12.92 19.00 -9.22
C SER A 111 12.23 19.10 -7.85
N ALA A 112 13.01 19.17 -6.77
CA ALA A 112 12.49 19.39 -5.43
C ALA A 112 11.80 20.76 -5.31
N ARG A 113 12.42 21.82 -5.84
CA ARG A 113 11.85 23.18 -5.87
C ARG A 113 10.52 23.21 -6.62
N GLN A 114 10.44 22.58 -7.80
CA GLN A 114 9.21 22.48 -8.59
C GLN A 114 8.10 21.72 -7.85
N ALA A 115 8.44 20.61 -7.20
CA ALA A 115 7.49 19.83 -6.40
C ALA A 115 6.92 20.66 -5.23
N PHE A 116 7.77 21.36 -4.48
CA PHE A 116 7.31 22.21 -3.39
C PHE A 116 6.49 23.41 -3.88
N ALA A 117 6.89 24.04 -4.98
CA ALA A 117 6.13 25.11 -5.62
C ALA A 117 4.75 24.63 -6.12
N ALA A 118 4.65 23.40 -6.59
CA ALA A 118 3.39 22.77 -6.97
C ALA A 118 2.52 22.36 -5.76
N GLY A 119 3.05 22.51 -4.52
CA GLY A 119 2.31 22.36 -3.26
C GLY A 119 2.52 21.02 -2.55
N TRP A 120 3.49 20.18 -2.95
CA TRP A 120 3.89 19.06 -2.12
C TRP A 120 4.56 19.56 -0.84
N ASN A 121 4.22 18.96 0.30
CA ASN A 121 4.82 19.28 1.60
C ASN A 121 5.73 18.15 2.10
N LEU A 122 5.73 17.01 1.44
CA LEU A 122 6.53 15.85 1.78
C LEU A 122 7.17 15.26 0.53
N LEU A 123 8.50 15.12 0.56
CA LEU A 123 9.26 14.34 -0.41
C LEU A 123 9.91 13.15 0.28
N LYS A 124 9.94 12.02 -0.43
CA LYS A 124 10.71 10.83 -0.03
C LYS A 124 12.00 10.79 -0.82
N LEU A 125 13.12 10.59 -0.12
CA LEU A 125 14.44 10.45 -0.73
C LEU A 125 14.98 9.05 -0.46
N TYR A 126 15.57 8.42 -1.48
CA TYR A 126 16.23 7.13 -1.34
C TYR A 126 17.73 7.26 -1.59
N PHE A 127 18.52 6.64 -0.71
CA PHE A 127 19.97 6.54 -0.84
C PHE A 127 20.41 5.11 -0.54
N MET A 128 21.48 4.68 -1.21
CA MET A 128 22.21 3.43 -0.96
C MET A 128 23.54 3.72 -0.30
N LEU A 129 23.93 2.86 0.63
CA LEU A 129 25.21 2.88 1.34
C LEU A 129 26.01 1.61 1.01
N GLY A 130 27.33 1.71 0.94
CA GLY A 130 28.19 0.58 0.60
C GLY A 130 28.25 0.28 -0.89
N LEU A 131 27.99 1.26 -1.75
CA LEU A 131 28.15 1.13 -3.20
C LEU A 131 29.63 0.90 -3.57
N PRO A 132 29.92 0.18 -4.67
CA PRO A 132 31.28 0.06 -5.18
C PRO A 132 31.93 1.44 -5.35
N THR A 133 33.20 1.57 -4.94
CA THR A 133 33.98 2.81 -4.91
C THR A 133 33.52 3.91 -3.94
N GLU A 134 32.49 3.64 -3.11
CA GLU A 134 32.00 4.61 -2.14
C GLU A 134 33.08 4.98 -1.12
N THR A 135 33.24 6.26 -0.87
CA THR A 135 34.15 6.81 0.14
C THR A 135 33.36 7.41 1.32
N PRO A 136 34.01 7.67 2.47
CA PRO A 136 33.36 8.41 3.56
C PRO A 136 32.76 9.74 3.11
N ALA A 137 33.44 10.49 2.24
CA ALA A 137 32.98 11.77 1.72
C ALA A 137 31.65 11.65 0.93
N ASP A 138 31.44 10.55 0.21
CA ASP A 138 30.18 10.31 -0.52
C ASP A 138 29.01 10.11 0.43
N ARG A 139 29.22 9.42 1.55
CA ARG A 139 28.19 9.23 2.59
C ARG A 139 27.92 10.51 3.37
N GLU A 140 28.98 11.23 3.73
CA GLU A 140 28.89 12.51 4.45
C GLU A 140 28.21 13.61 3.62
N ALA A 141 28.14 13.48 2.30
CA ALA A 141 27.42 14.37 1.42
C ALA A 141 25.88 14.19 1.47
N ILE A 142 25.35 13.07 1.98
CA ILE A 142 23.90 12.82 2.04
C ILE A 142 23.17 13.83 2.94
N PRO A 143 23.60 14.09 4.19
CA PRO A 143 22.92 15.07 5.04
C PRO A 143 22.94 16.51 4.50
N PRO A 144 24.05 17.04 3.96
CA PRO A 144 24.05 18.35 3.30
C PRO A 144 23.04 18.42 2.14
N LEU A 145 23.03 17.43 1.24
CA LEU A 145 22.10 17.38 0.11
C LEU A 145 20.63 17.39 0.60
N ALA A 146 20.30 16.61 1.62
CA ALA A 146 18.97 16.60 2.21
C ALA A 146 18.58 17.99 2.78
N ARG A 147 19.52 18.68 3.43
CA ARG A 147 19.29 20.06 3.93
C ARG A 147 19.12 21.06 2.80
N GLN A 148 19.92 20.97 1.74
CA GLN A 148 19.76 21.83 0.55
C GLN A 148 18.39 21.65 -0.09
N ILE A 149 17.93 20.40 -0.24
CA ILE A 149 16.57 20.10 -0.72
C ILE A 149 15.50 20.79 0.17
N LEU A 150 15.62 20.71 1.50
CA LEU A 150 14.71 21.43 2.40
C LEU A 150 14.74 22.95 2.20
N GLN A 151 15.91 23.53 1.96
CA GLN A 151 16.07 24.97 1.74
C GLN A 151 15.39 25.46 0.46
N THR A 152 15.11 24.58 -0.51
CA THR A 152 14.32 24.93 -1.71
C THR A 152 12.84 25.12 -1.42
N SER A 153 12.38 24.87 -0.21
CA SER A 153 10.98 24.80 0.18
C SER A 153 10.55 25.92 1.14
N SER A 154 9.24 26.00 1.37
CA SER A 154 8.66 26.77 2.47
C SER A 154 8.90 26.08 3.84
N ARG A 155 8.67 26.83 4.95
CA ARG A 155 8.87 26.34 6.34
C ARG A 155 8.10 25.06 6.74
N ARG A 156 7.15 24.59 5.93
CA ARG A 156 6.28 23.42 6.23
C ARG A 156 6.73 22.13 5.57
N ALA A 157 7.76 22.16 4.73
CA ALA A 157 8.21 20.96 4.03
C ALA A 157 8.84 19.94 4.98
N GLN A 158 8.67 18.67 4.63
CA GLN A 158 9.23 17.52 5.33
C GLN A 158 9.92 16.59 4.33
N LEU A 159 10.96 15.90 4.79
CA LEU A 159 11.64 14.86 4.04
C LEU A 159 11.57 13.54 4.80
N HIS A 160 11.23 12.47 4.09
CA HIS A 160 11.47 11.10 4.55
C HIS A 160 12.69 10.56 3.80
N VAL A 161 13.79 10.39 4.50
CA VAL A 161 15.05 9.87 3.94
C VAL A 161 15.14 8.38 4.26
N SER A 162 15.14 7.55 3.24
CA SER A 162 15.32 6.10 3.35
C SER A 162 16.74 5.72 2.96
N LEU A 163 17.45 5.05 3.86
CA LEU A 163 18.80 4.56 3.65
C LEU A 163 18.74 3.04 3.52
N GLY A 164 19.20 2.51 2.38
CA GLY A 164 19.36 1.08 2.14
C GLY A 164 20.83 0.73 1.96
N ASN A 165 21.23 -0.48 2.36
CA ASN A 165 22.56 -0.95 2.04
C ASN A 165 22.58 -1.61 0.65
N PHE A 166 23.67 -1.43 -0.06
CA PHE A 166 23.88 -2.04 -1.37
C PHE A 166 23.97 -3.57 -1.27
N ILE A 167 23.27 -4.24 -2.16
CA ILE A 167 23.31 -5.70 -2.32
C ILE A 167 23.59 -5.98 -3.80
N PRO A 168 24.71 -6.61 -4.13
CA PRO A 168 25.00 -7.01 -5.50
C PRO A 168 23.91 -7.96 -6.03
N LYS A 169 23.34 -7.65 -7.19
CA LYS A 169 22.28 -8.47 -7.80
C LYS A 169 22.82 -9.20 -9.03
N SER A 170 22.28 -10.39 -9.30
CA SER A 170 22.57 -11.17 -10.50
C SER A 170 22.31 -10.39 -11.77
N HIS A 171 23.05 -10.68 -12.84
CA HIS A 171 22.92 -10.06 -14.15
C HIS A 171 23.04 -8.52 -14.14
N THR A 172 23.85 -7.98 -13.22
CA THR A 172 24.19 -6.56 -13.16
C THR A 172 25.71 -6.38 -13.23
N PRO A 173 26.24 -5.22 -13.63
CA PRO A 173 27.66 -4.95 -13.66
C PRO A 173 28.37 -5.21 -12.33
N PHE A 174 27.67 -5.06 -11.21
CA PHE A 174 28.21 -5.24 -9.86
C PHE A 174 27.96 -6.63 -9.25
N GLN A 175 27.55 -7.61 -10.03
CA GLN A 175 27.29 -8.98 -9.52
C GLN A 175 28.54 -9.67 -8.92
N TRP A 176 29.72 -9.23 -9.31
CA TRP A 176 31.01 -9.75 -8.80
C TRP A 176 31.50 -9.02 -7.55
N GLU A 177 30.93 -7.85 -7.23
CA GLU A 177 31.39 -7.05 -6.11
C GLU A 177 31.05 -7.67 -4.76
N ARG A 178 31.84 -7.34 -3.75
CA ARG A 178 31.53 -7.72 -2.37
C ARG A 178 30.31 -6.95 -1.85
N GLN A 179 29.61 -7.55 -0.93
CA GLN A 179 28.65 -6.85 -0.08
C GLN A 179 29.33 -6.46 1.24
N ALA A 180 29.02 -5.30 1.78
CA ALA A 180 29.44 -4.91 3.10
C ALA A 180 28.91 -5.89 4.18
N ASP A 181 29.73 -6.20 5.15
CA ASP A 181 29.33 -7.02 6.28
C ASP A 181 28.41 -6.27 7.25
N LEU A 182 27.95 -6.97 8.29
CA LEU A 182 26.99 -6.43 9.24
C LEU A 182 27.53 -5.22 10.03
N GLU A 183 28.82 -5.26 10.42
CA GLU A 183 29.45 -4.18 11.19
C GLU A 183 29.74 -2.97 10.31
N GLU A 184 30.22 -3.19 9.08
CA GLU A 184 30.37 -2.13 8.09
C GLU A 184 29.04 -1.42 7.81
N CYS A 185 27.94 -2.19 7.58
CA CYS A 185 26.61 -1.64 7.38
C CYS A 185 26.15 -0.76 8.56
N ARG A 186 26.44 -1.18 9.81
CA ARG A 186 26.17 -0.39 11.02
C ARG A 186 27.02 0.89 11.06
N GLY A 187 28.31 0.77 10.71
CA GLY A 187 29.23 1.90 10.65
C GLY A 187 28.81 2.96 9.62
N PHE A 188 28.43 2.54 8.42
CA PHE A 188 27.94 3.44 7.37
C PHE A 188 26.70 4.21 7.83
N LEU A 189 25.76 3.49 8.43
CA LEU A 189 24.52 4.09 8.91
C LEU A 189 24.77 5.10 10.05
N HIS A 190 25.67 4.77 10.99
CA HIS A 190 25.97 5.64 12.11
C HIS A 190 26.54 6.98 11.65
N GLY A 191 27.46 6.98 10.68
CA GLY A 191 28.05 8.20 10.13
C GLY A 191 27.06 9.14 9.45
N VAL A 192 25.99 8.60 8.84
CA VAL A 192 24.97 9.41 8.14
C VAL A 192 23.83 9.86 9.05
N LYS A 193 23.42 8.98 9.98
CA LYS A 193 22.22 9.18 10.83
C LYS A 193 22.28 10.48 11.65
N ASP A 194 23.42 10.76 12.27
CA ASP A 194 23.57 11.93 13.12
C ASP A 194 23.50 13.23 12.31
N GLY A 195 24.04 13.24 11.10
CA GLY A 195 23.92 14.35 10.17
C GLY A 195 22.50 14.63 9.67
N LEU A 196 21.62 13.63 9.70
CA LEU A 196 20.21 13.73 9.30
C LEU A 196 19.28 14.16 10.46
N ARG A 197 19.81 14.35 11.67
CA ARG A 197 18.99 14.85 12.80
C ARG A 197 18.48 16.27 12.53
N HIS A 198 17.20 16.38 12.16
CA HIS A 198 16.52 17.62 11.90
C HIS A 198 15.02 17.45 12.09
N ARG A 199 14.32 18.48 12.64
CA ARG A 199 12.87 18.41 12.93
C ARG A 199 11.98 18.11 11.72
N GLN A 200 12.45 18.43 10.52
CA GLN A 200 11.72 18.25 9.26
C GLN A 200 12.24 17.04 8.46
N ILE A 201 13.21 16.29 8.98
CA ILE A 201 13.75 15.08 8.33
C ILE A 201 13.44 13.88 9.20
N GLN A 202 12.71 12.93 8.63
CA GLN A 202 12.53 11.60 9.21
C GLN A 202 13.41 10.60 8.45
N ALA A 203 14.46 10.11 9.10
CA ALA A 203 15.32 9.08 8.54
C ALA A 203 14.79 7.68 8.89
N LYS A 204 14.78 6.79 7.91
CA LYS A 204 14.50 5.37 8.05
C LYS A 204 15.61 4.58 7.36
N TRP A 205 15.85 3.36 7.83
CA TRP A 205 16.87 2.49 7.26
C TRP A 205 16.47 1.03 7.37
N ASN A 206 17.01 0.20 6.48
CA ASN A 206 16.87 -1.23 6.55
C ASN A 206 17.76 -1.81 7.66
N SER A 207 17.28 -2.87 8.31
CA SER A 207 18.09 -3.61 9.27
C SER A 207 19.32 -4.20 8.58
N GLY A 208 20.51 -4.01 9.18
CA GLY A 208 21.72 -4.67 8.70
C GLY A 208 21.59 -6.20 8.67
N ALA A 209 20.87 -6.78 9.61
CA ALA A 209 20.58 -8.21 9.66
C ALA A 209 19.73 -8.69 8.46
N GLN A 210 18.69 -7.93 8.10
CA GLN A 210 17.90 -8.22 6.90
C GLN A 210 18.75 -8.10 5.63
N THR A 211 19.55 -7.03 5.52
CA THR A 211 20.45 -6.82 4.38
C THR A 211 21.47 -7.96 4.25
N TRP A 212 22.07 -8.38 5.36
CA TRP A 212 23.00 -9.49 5.39
C TRP A 212 22.36 -10.78 4.88
N LEU A 213 21.20 -11.14 5.44
CA LEU A 213 20.47 -12.34 5.06
C LEU A 213 20.00 -12.29 3.59
N GLU A 214 19.45 -11.14 3.15
CA GLU A 214 19.07 -10.93 1.76
C GLU A 214 20.26 -11.10 0.81
N GLY A 215 21.43 -10.57 1.18
CA GLY A 215 22.66 -10.73 0.38
C GLY A 215 23.08 -12.19 0.23
N VAL A 216 23.09 -12.94 1.31
CA VAL A 216 23.38 -14.37 1.28
C VAL A 216 22.44 -15.12 0.35
N PHE A 217 21.12 -14.91 0.47
CA PHE A 217 20.15 -15.63 -0.35
C PHE A 217 20.10 -15.15 -1.80
N SER A 218 20.25 -13.86 -2.07
CA SER A 218 20.24 -13.34 -3.45
C SER A 218 21.49 -13.72 -4.26
N ARG A 219 22.56 -14.09 -3.59
CA ARG A 219 23.84 -14.51 -4.19
C ARG A 219 24.14 -16.00 -3.98
N GLY A 220 23.22 -16.69 -3.32
CA GLY A 220 23.38 -18.07 -2.89
C GLY A 220 23.18 -19.11 -3.97
N ASP A 221 23.44 -20.34 -3.59
CA ASP A 221 23.21 -21.51 -4.41
C ASP A 221 22.36 -22.55 -3.65
N ARG A 222 22.15 -23.72 -4.25
CA ARG A 222 21.29 -24.79 -3.69
C ARG A 222 21.70 -25.31 -2.32
N ARG A 223 22.95 -25.08 -1.86
CA ARG A 223 23.42 -25.44 -0.50
C ARG A 223 22.62 -24.73 0.58
N LEU A 224 22.10 -23.54 0.28
CA LEU A 224 21.25 -22.77 1.20
C LEU A 224 19.89 -23.45 1.50
N ALA A 225 19.46 -24.44 0.72
CA ALA A 225 18.24 -25.18 1.02
C ALA A 225 18.31 -25.88 2.39
N GLN A 226 19.50 -26.43 2.75
CA GLN A 226 19.72 -27.06 4.05
C GLN A 226 19.66 -26.03 5.19
N VAL A 227 20.21 -24.82 4.98
CA VAL A 227 20.14 -23.72 5.95
C VAL A 227 18.69 -23.30 6.20
N LEU A 228 17.88 -23.17 5.14
CA LEU A 228 16.46 -22.86 5.25
C LEU A 228 15.70 -23.91 6.08
N LEU A 229 15.96 -25.19 5.83
CA LEU A 229 15.36 -26.28 6.60
C LEU A 229 15.78 -26.26 8.07
N ALA A 230 17.07 -26.02 8.35
CA ALA A 230 17.58 -25.90 9.71
C ALA A 230 16.94 -24.69 10.44
N ALA A 231 16.94 -23.52 9.82
CA ALA A 231 16.32 -22.32 10.38
C ALA A 231 14.82 -22.53 10.68
N HIS A 232 14.12 -23.20 9.77
CA HIS A 232 12.71 -23.55 9.97
C HIS A 232 12.51 -24.49 11.18
N ARG A 233 13.35 -25.51 11.35
CA ARG A 233 13.32 -26.43 12.50
C ARG A 233 13.62 -25.71 13.82
N LEU A 234 14.53 -24.76 13.79
CA LEU A 234 14.88 -23.88 14.91
C LEU A 234 13.78 -22.83 15.22
N GLY A 235 12.70 -22.81 14.44
CA GLY A 235 11.54 -21.98 14.69
C GLY A 235 11.54 -20.60 14.04
N CYS A 236 12.39 -20.35 13.04
CA CYS A 236 12.30 -19.14 12.22
C CYS A 236 10.99 -19.13 11.43
N ARG A 237 10.24 -18.04 11.55
CA ARG A 237 8.96 -17.80 10.87
C ARG A 237 8.79 -16.31 10.64
N LEU A 238 8.24 -15.93 9.49
CA LEU A 238 7.91 -14.55 9.15
C LEU A 238 9.12 -13.59 9.20
N ASP A 239 10.32 -14.06 8.89
CA ASP A 239 11.59 -13.33 9.03
C ASP A 239 11.73 -12.14 8.06
N ALA A 240 10.80 -11.97 7.11
CA ALA A 240 10.68 -10.75 6.31
C ALA A 240 10.26 -9.53 7.14
N TRP A 241 9.64 -9.76 8.31
CA TRP A 241 9.26 -8.72 9.25
C TRP A 241 10.35 -8.54 10.30
N SER A 242 10.82 -7.33 10.50
CA SER A 242 11.95 -7.02 11.40
C SER A 242 11.72 -7.49 12.83
N GLU A 243 10.48 -7.46 13.32
CA GLU A 243 10.08 -7.93 14.66
C GLU A 243 10.14 -9.45 14.83
N HIS A 244 10.11 -10.20 13.72
CA HIS A 244 10.18 -11.66 13.72
C HIS A 244 11.57 -12.20 13.36
N LEU A 245 12.42 -11.40 12.75
CA LEU A 245 13.77 -11.80 12.34
C LEU A 245 14.66 -12.12 13.56
N ARG A 246 15.08 -13.37 13.67
CA ARG A 246 15.98 -13.87 14.72
C ARG A 246 17.36 -14.18 14.12
N LEU A 247 18.23 -13.18 14.09
CA LEU A 247 19.56 -13.31 13.47
C LEU A 247 20.41 -14.42 14.08
N ASP A 248 20.39 -14.57 15.41
CA ASP A 248 21.19 -15.60 16.09
C ASP A 248 20.71 -17.01 15.75
N THR A 249 19.41 -17.21 15.57
CA THR A 249 18.84 -18.49 15.10
C THR A 249 19.31 -18.80 13.65
N TRP A 250 19.37 -17.78 12.78
CA TRP A 250 19.94 -17.96 11.45
C TRP A 250 21.43 -18.30 11.48
N ARG A 251 22.22 -17.65 12.34
CA ARG A 251 23.64 -17.98 12.55
C ARG A 251 23.81 -19.43 13.02
N GLN A 252 22.97 -19.87 13.94
CA GLN A 252 22.96 -21.27 14.40
C GLN A 252 22.65 -22.23 13.23
N ALA A 253 21.67 -21.91 12.37
CA ALA A 253 21.33 -22.73 11.22
C ALA A 253 22.50 -22.85 10.22
N PHE A 254 23.25 -21.76 9.99
CA PHE A 254 24.46 -21.79 9.17
C PHE A 254 25.56 -22.67 9.81
N GLN A 255 25.73 -22.57 11.13
CA GLN A 255 26.68 -23.40 11.88
C GLN A 255 26.33 -24.90 11.81
N GLU A 256 25.08 -25.26 12.07
CA GLU A 256 24.60 -26.66 12.05
C GLU A 256 24.77 -27.30 10.67
N THR A 257 24.65 -26.51 9.60
CA THR A 257 24.76 -27.01 8.22
C THR A 257 26.19 -26.93 7.66
N GLY A 258 27.13 -26.32 8.38
CA GLY A 258 28.50 -26.11 7.92
C GLY A 258 28.61 -25.18 6.71
N VAL A 259 27.60 -24.36 6.45
CA VAL A 259 27.59 -23.40 5.34
C VAL A 259 28.10 -22.06 5.83
N ASP A 260 29.17 -21.58 5.21
CA ASP A 260 29.73 -20.26 5.50
C ASP A 260 28.93 -19.16 4.75
N PRO A 261 28.21 -18.26 5.44
CA PRO A 261 27.49 -17.17 4.79
C PRO A 261 28.41 -16.15 4.12
N ASP A 262 29.62 -15.92 4.66
CA ASP A 262 30.56 -14.92 4.13
C ASP A 262 31.13 -15.33 2.77
N PHE A 263 31.11 -16.64 2.49
CA PHE A 263 31.43 -17.15 1.16
C PHE A 263 30.54 -16.50 0.08
N TYR A 264 29.28 -16.23 0.37
CA TYR A 264 28.35 -15.63 -0.59
C TYR A 264 28.49 -14.10 -0.68
N LEU A 265 28.96 -13.45 0.37
CA LEU A 265 29.06 -11.98 0.45
C LEU A 265 30.40 -11.44 -0.08
N ARG A 266 31.41 -12.29 -0.25
CA ARG A 266 32.72 -11.91 -0.74
C ARG A 266 32.72 -11.35 -2.16
N GLN A 267 33.77 -10.66 -2.54
CA GLN A 267 34.08 -10.36 -3.93
C GLN A 267 34.31 -11.68 -4.70
N ARG A 268 33.84 -11.74 -5.93
CA ARG A 268 34.00 -12.89 -6.82
C ARG A 268 34.89 -12.52 -7.99
N SER A 269 35.68 -13.50 -8.47
CA SER A 269 36.42 -13.32 -9.71
C SER A 269 35.46 -13.24 -10.90
N PRO A 270 35.73 -12.38 -11.89
CA PRO A 270 35.01 -12.45 -13.18
C PRO A 270 35.04 -13.82 -13.84
N ASP A 271 36.05 -14.64 -13.57
CA ASP A 271 36.19 -16.00 -14.14
C ASP A 271 35.45 -17.07 -13.33
N GLU A 272 34.93 -16.73 -12.16
CA GLU A 272 34.17 -17.65 -11.32
C GLU A 272 32.78 -17.95 -11.96
N VAL A 273 32.40 -19.22 -11.93
CA VAL A 273 31.02 -19.64 -12.31
C VAL A 273 30.06 -19.19 -11.24
N LEU A 274 29.09 -18.36 -11.63
CA LEU A 274 28.09 -17.83 -10.71
C LEU A 274 26.85 -18.74 -10.65
N PRO A 275 26.15 -18.80 -9.52
CA PRO A 275 24.98 -19.65 -9.34
C PRO A 275 23.87 -19.46 -10.39
N TRP A 276 23.83 -18.32 -11.05
CA TRP A 276 22.83 -17.92 -12.04
C TRP A 276 23.33 -17.93 -13.49
N ASP A 277 24.59 -18.35 -13.76
CA ASP A 277 25.15 -18.35 -15.12
C ASP A 277 24.43 -19.31 -16.09
N HIS A 278 23.67 -20.26 -15.55
CA HIS A 278 22.81 -21.15 -16.33
C HIS A 278 21.50 -20.49 -16.81
N LEU A 279 21.20 -19.25 -16.37
CA LEU A 279 20.02 -18.48 -16.74
C LEU A 279 20.43 -17.39 -17.73
N ASP A 280 19.92 -17.46 -18.94
CA ASP A 280 20.13 -16.40 -19.93
C ASP A 280 19.19 -15.23 -19.66
N SER A 281 19.75 -14.07 -19.28
CA SER A 281 19.02 -12.81 -19.12
C SER A 281 18.93 -12.00 -20.42
N GLY A 282 19.60 -12.45 -21.46
CA GLY A 282 19.79 -11.75 -22.72
C GLY A 282 20.89 -10.69 -22.68
N VAL A 283 21.44 -10.33 -21.50
CA VAL A 283 22.57 -9.40 -21.41
C VAL A 283 23.86 -10.19 -21.42
N SER A 284 24.77 -9.84 -22.33
CA SER A 284 26.04 -10.56 -22.45
C SER A 284 26.95 -10.31 -21.23
N ARG A 285 27.78 -11.30 -20.90
CA ARG A 285 28.76 -11.19 -19.82
C ARG A 285 29.82 -10.14 -20.13
N GLU A 286 30.26 -10.07 -21.38
CA GLU A 286 31.24 -9.11 -21.89
C GLU A 286 30.74 -7.68 -21.68
N PHE A 287 29.48 -7.43 -21.99
CA PHE A 287 28.87 -6.13 -21.74
C PHE A 287 28.83 -5.79 -20.24
N LEU A 288 28.44 -6.74 -19.37
CA LEU A 288 28.42 -6.49 -17.93
C LEU A 288 29.82 -6.20 -17.36
N LEU A 289 30.87 -6.84 -17.87
CA LEU A 289 32.26 -6.55 -17.49
C LEU A 289 32.69 -5.17 -17.99
N ALA A 290 32.40 -4.84 -19.24
CA ALA A 290 32.70 -3.52 -19.80
C ALA A 290 32.00 -2.40 -19.02
N GLU A 291 30.73 -2.59 -18.66
CA GLU A 291 29.97 -1.65 -17.83
C GLU A 291 30.57 -1.51 -16.42
N ARG A 292 31.02 -2.61 -15.82
CA ARG A 292 31.73 -2.58 -14.55
C ARG A 292 32.99 -1.74 -14.63
N ASP A 293 33.83 -1.95 -15.66
CA ASP A 293 35.08 -1.20 -15.85
C ASP A 293 34.80 0.29 -16.11
N ARG A 294 33.77 0.63 -16.90
CA ARG A 294 33.31 2.01 -17.10
C ARG A 294 32.87 2.64 -15.78
N ALA A 295 32.11 1.90 -14.95
CA ALA A 295 31.65 2.37 -13.64
C ALA A 295 32.84 2.73 -12.72
N PHE A 296 33.87 1.89 -12.65
CA PHE A 296 35.10 2.17 -11.86
C PHE A 296 35.88 3.38 -12.37
N GLN A 297 35.78 3.68 -13.66
CA GLN A 297 36.36 4.87 -14.27
C GLN A 297 35.46 6.11 -14.14
N GLY A 298 34.24 5.97 -13.60
CA GLY A 298 33.25 7.05 -13.52
C GLY A 298 32.71 7.50 -14.86
N LEU A 299 32.79 6.62 -15.88
CA LEU A 299 32.28 6.85 -17.24
C LEU A 299 30.81 6.44 -17.34
N GLU A 300 30.03 7.26 -18.00
CA GLU A 300 28.61 7.03 -18.22
C GLU A 300 28.35 6.20 -19.48
N THR A 301 27.35 5.32 -19.41
CA THR A 301 26.81 4.64 -20.59
C THR A 301 25.53 5.33 -21.02
N PRO A 302 25.47 5.83 -22.26
CA PRO A 302 24.29 6.55 -22.73
C PRO A 302 23.09 5.62 -22.91
N ASP A 303 21.90 6.20 -22.84
CA ASP A 303 20.64 5.48 -23.01
C ASP A 303 20.41 5.11 -24.49
N CYS A 304 20.26 3.81 -24.77
CA CYS A 304 20.07 3.30 -26.13
C CYS A 304 18.79 3.82 -26.81
N ARG A 305 17.82 4.31 -26.06
CA ARG A 305 16.60 4.95 -26.63
C ARG A 305 16.93 6.26 -27.38
N ARG A 306 18.04 6.93 -27.02
CA ARG A 306 18.41 8.26 -27.52
C ARG A 306 19.74 8.27 -28.27
N ALA A 307 20.68 7.42 -27.87
CA ALA A 307 22.06 7.44 -28.37
C ALA A 307 22.42 6.23 -29.24
N GLY A 308 21.44 5.36 -29.55
CA GLY A 308 21.66 4.15 -30.32
C GLY A 308 22.11 2.95 -29.51
N CYS A 309 22.24 1.80 -30.16
CA CYS A 309 22.59 0.53 -29.53
C CYS A 309 23.95 0.60 -28.85
N GLN A 310 24.06 -0.05 -27.67
CA GLN A 310 25.26 -0.17 -26.85
C GLN A 310 25.79 -1.62 -26.83
N ASP A 311 25.34 -2.47 -27.72
CA ASP A 311 25.75 -3.87 -27.91
C ASP A 311 25.65 -4.74 -26.65
N CYS A 312 24.60 -4.55 -25.87
CA CYS A 312 24.38 -5.30 -24.62
C CYS A 312 24.00 -6.78 -24.82
N GLY A 313 23.77 -7.22 -26.06
CA GLY A 313 23.39 -8.58 -26.41
C GLY A 313 21.89 -8.88 -26.36
N VAL A 314 21.06 -7.97 -25.84
CA VAL A 314 19.63 -8.23 -25.63
C VAL A 314 18.81 -8.14 -26.91
N CYS A 315 19.11 -7.18 -27.78
CA CYS A 315 18.43 -7.00 -29.07
C CYS A 315 19.12 -7.79 -30.17
N ASP A 316 18.35 -8.50 -30.97
CA ASP A 316 18.81 -9.12 -32.24
C ASP A 316 18.43 -8.26 -33.45
N HIS A 317 17.72 -7.13 -33.21
CA HIS A 317 17.24 -6.17 -34.19
C HIS A 317 16.33 -6.76 -35.30
N ASP A 318 15.81 -7.97 -35.06
CA ASP A 318 14.84 -8.66 -35.91
C ASP A 318 13.56 -8.96 -35.08
N ARG A 319 13.66 -9.86 -34.10
CA ARG A 319 12.54 -10.26 -33.25
C ARG A 319 12.50 -9.49 -31.94
N ILE A 320 13.67 -9.18 -31.41
CA ILE A 320 13.84 -8.49 -30.14
C ILE A 320 14.47 -7.15 -30.41
N ASP A 321 13.68 -6.09 -30.34
CA ASP A 321 14.13 -4.73 -30.53
C ASP A 321 13.46 -3.76 -29.57
N LEU A 322 14.00 -2.56 -29.52
CA LEU A 322 13.45 -1.42 -28.80
C LEU A 322 12.08 -1.04 -29.41
N ARG A 323 11.06 -0.92 -28.56
CA ARG A 323 9.73 -0.45 -28.99
C ARG A 323 9.30 0.69 -28.08
N LEU A 324 9.30 1.89 -28.63
CA LEU A 324 8.79 3.09 -27.97
C LEU A 324 7.38 3.36 -28.48
N ASP A 325 6.53 3.86 -27.60
CA ASP A 325 5.18 4.30 -27.96
C ASP A 325 5.25 5.67 -28.63
N ALA A 326 4.38 5.88 -29.60
CA ALA A 326 4.14 7.20 -30.16
C ALA A 326 2.81 7.70 -29.60
N ALA A 327 2.85 8.82 -28.90
CA ALA A 327 1.62 9.45 -28.43
C ALA A 327 0.66 9.66 -29.60
N PRO A 328 -0.65 9.37 -29.44
CA PRO A 328 -1.63 9.66 -30.48
C PRO A 328 -1.51 11.12 -30.94
N ALA A 329 -1.56 11.35 -32.25
CA ALA A 329 -1.43 12.68 -32.83
C ALA A 329 -2.54 13.66 -32.43
N THR A 330 -3.65 13.15 -31.92
CA THR A 330 -4.76 13.94 -31.38
C THR A 330 -4.41 14.45 -29.99
N GLN A 331 -4.30 15.77 -29.84
CA GLN A 331 -4.31 16.39 -28.54
C GLN A 331 -5.59 15.97 -27.81
N PRO A 332 -5.52 15.61 -26.52
CA PRO A 332 -6.71 15.33 -25.73
C PRO A 332 -7.69 16.51 -25.85
N ALA A 333 -8.93 16.23 -26.18
CA ALA A 333 -9.95 17.27 -26.16
C ALA A 333 -10.04 17.79 -24.73
N ALA A 334 -9.77 19.08 -24.54
CA ALA A 334 -9.98 19.72 -23.24
C ALA A 334 -11.46 19.51 -22.88
N LEU A 335 -11.72 18.59 -21.94
CA LEU A 335 -13.07 18.44 -21.38
C LEU A 335 -13.46 19.79 -20.79
N ALA A 336 -14.47 20.42 -21.36
CA ALA A 336 -15.01 21.65 -20.85
C ALA A 336 -15.25 21.49 -19.34
N ALA A 337 -14.63 22.35 -18.54
CA ALA A 337 -14.88 22.40 -17.11
C ALA A 337 -16.40 22.57 -16.94
N ALA A 338 -17.06 21.55 -16.43
CA ALA A 338 -18.48 21.62 -16.11
C ALA A 338 -18.66 22.66 -15.00
N SER A 339 -18.92 23.90 -15.37
CA SER A 339 -19.28 25.00 -14.49
C SER A 339 -20.78 24.90 -14.14
N ALA A 340 -21.20 23.77 -13.59
CA ALA A 340 -22.49 23.67 -12.94
C ALA A 340 -22.29 23.94 -11.44
N ALA A 341 -23.13 24.81 -10.85
CA ALA A 341 -23.19 24.97 -9.41
C ALA A 341 -23.31 23.58 -8.76
N PRO A 342 -22.58 23.29 -7.66
CA PRO A 342 -22.60 21.98 -7.06
C PRO A 342 -24.04 21.60 -6.75
N PRO A 343 -24.52 20.43 -7.23
CA PRO A 343 -25.88 19.99 -6.99
C PRO A 343 -26.12 19.89 -5.49
N GLN A 344 -27.34 20.27 -5.06
CA GLN A 344 -27.69 20.10 -3.65
C GLN A 344 -27.81 18.60 -3.35
N PRO A 345 -26.98 18.05 -2.45
CA PRO A 345 -26.97 16.62 -2.20
C PRO A 345 -28.30 16.13 -1.63
N VAL A 346 -28.74 14.99 -2.13
CA VAL A 346 -29.92 14.28 -1.67
C VAL A 346 -29.50 13.10 -0.84
N ARG A 347 -30.06 12.98 0.38
CA ARG A 347 -29.69 11.90 1.31
C ARG A 347 -30.68 10.75 1.19
N TYR A 348 -30.11 9.55 1.21
CA TYR A 348 -30.87 8.29 1.27
C TYR A 348 -30.36 7.46 2.43
N ARG A 349 -31.29 6.81 3.15
CA ARG A 349 -30.97 5.76 4.11
C ARG A 349 -31.15 4.42 3.44
N LEU A 350 -30.15 3.60 3.52
CA LEU A 350 -30.15 2.23 3.05
C LEU A 350 -30.17 1.29 4.25
N THR A 351 -31.05 0.29 4.20
CA THR A 351 -31.02 -0.84 5.12
C THR A 351 -30.37 -2.02 4.42
N TYR A 352 -29.40 -2.67 5.08
CA TYR A 352 -28.65 -3.77 4.48
C TYR A 352 -28.48 -4.95 5.42
N THR A 353 -28.28 -6.13 4.82
CA THR A 353 -27.92 -7.35 5.53
C THR A 353 -26.41 -7.61 5.47
N LYS A 354 -25.89 -8.30 6.47
CA LYS A 354 -24.51 -8.84 6.50
C LYS A 354 -24.60 -10.29 6.99
N LEU A 355 -24.53 -11.25 6.05
CA LEU A 355 -24.83 -12.66 6.31
C LEU A 355 -23.71 -13.55 5.76
N GLU A 356 -23.74 -14.82 6.11
CA GLU A 356 -22.89 -15.87 5.55
C GLU A 356 -21.39 -15.51 5.66
N THR A 357 -20.66 -15.57 4.54
CA THR A 357 -19.22 -15.27 4.51
C THR A 357 -18.93 -13.79 4.82
N ALA A 358 -19.86 -12.87 4.56
CA ALA A 358 -19.69 -11.47 4.88
C ALA A 358 -19.57 -11.20 6.39
N ARG A 359 -20.04 -12.10 7.25
CA ARG A 359 -19.91 -11.96 8.72
C ARG A 359 -18.45 -11.83 9.17
N TRP A 360 -17.51 -12.37 8.39
CA TRP A 360 -16.08 -12.31 8.70
C TRP A 360 -15.41 -10.99 8.32
N LEU A 361 -16.10 -10.10 7.60
CA LEU A 361 -15.59 -8.77 7.31
C LEU A 361 -15.60 -7.91 8.59
N GLY A 362 -14.46 -7.33 8.93
CA GLY A 362 -14.38 -6.27 9.93
C GLY A 362 -15.08 -5.00 9.45
N HIS A 363 -15.36 -4.06 10.37
CA HIS A 363 -16.07 -2.83 10.01
C HIS A 363 -15.38 -2.02 8.92
N LEU A 364 -14.07 -1.82 9.01
CA LEU A 364 -13.31 -1.06 8.00
C LEU A 364 -13.25 -1.77 6.65
N GLU A 365 -13.21 -3.09 6.63
CA GLU A 365 -13.25 -3.89 5.40
C GLU A 365 -14.62 -3.78 4.73
N LEU A 366 -15.70 -3.82 5.52
CA LEU A 366 -17.08 -3.61 5.04
C LEU A 366 -17.26 -2.20 4.48
N VAL A 367 -16.76 -1.17 5.16
CA VAL A 367 -16.75 0.22 4.67
C VAL A 367 -16.03 0.32 3.33
N GLY A 368 -14.85 -0.29 3.22
CA GLY A 368 -14.09 -0.34 1.96
C GLY A 368 -14.84 -1.07 0.84
N ALA A 369 -15.54 -2.17 1.17
CA ALA A 369 -16.37 -2.89 0.21
C ALA A 369 -17.54 -2.01 -0.29
N PHE A 370 -18.20 -1.27 0.60
CA PHE A 370 -19.26 -0.32 0.22
C PHE A 370 -18.73 0.81 -0.65
N TYR A 371 -17.59 1.43 -0.33
CA TYR A 371 -17.01 2.49 -1.16
C TYR A 371 -16.72 2.01 -2.57
N ARG A 372 -16.12 0.83 -2.72
CA ARG A 372 -15.86 0.24 -4.05
C ARG A 372 -17.14 -0.12 -4.79
N SER A 373 -18.14 -0.65 -4.08
CA SER A 373 -19.44 -0.99 -4.68
C SER A 373 -20.20 0.25 -5.14
N LEU A 374 -20.23 1.32 -4.35
CA LEU A 374 -20.81 2.60 -4.73
C LEU A 374 -20.17 3.16 -6.01
N ARG A 375 -18.84 3.14 -6.10
CA ARG A 375 -18.12 3.59 -7.31
C ARG A 375 -18.44 2.75 -8.56
N ARG A 376 -18.75 1.46 -8.39
CA ARG A 376 -19.14 0.55 -9.49
C ARG A 376 -20.63 0.61 -9.84
N SER A 377 -21.47 1.14 -8.95
CA SER A 377 -22.93 1.10 -9.11
C SER A 377 -23.47 2.01 -10.21
N GLY A 378 -22.68 2.99 -10.68
CA GLY A 378 -23.11 4.03 -11.62
C GLY A 378 -23.99 5.11 -10.97
N LEU A 379 -24.18 5.11 -9.65
CA LEU A 379 -24.92 6.14 -8.94
C LEU A 379 -24.17 7.49 -8.96
N PRO A 380 -24.89 8.63 -9.04
CA PRO A 380 -24.31 9.98 -9.03
C PRO A 380 -23.84 10.35 -7.61
N LEU A 381 -22.64 9.91 -7.23
CA LEU A 381 -22.08 10.07 -5.90
C LEU A 381 -21.68 11.51 -5.58
N VAL A 382 -21.88 11.93 -4.34
CA VAL A 382 -21.27 13.13 -3.76
C VAL A 382 -20.04 12.72 -2.95
N PHE A 383 -18.95 13.46 -3.14
CA PHE A 383 -17.68 13.19 -2.44
C PHE A 383 -17.43 14.22 -1.34
N SER A 384 -16.67 13.82 -0.33
CA SER A 384 -16.18 14.73 0.71
C SER A 384 -15.18 15.72 0.14
N GLU A 385 -15.15 16.93 0.71
CA GLU A 385 -14.11 17.91 0.45
C GLU A 385 -12.86 17.57 1.28
N GLY A 386 -11.69 17.84 0.74
CA GLY A 386 -10.44 17.62 1.45
C GLY A 386 -9.40 16.83 0.67
N PHE A 387 -8.35 16.41 1.39
CA PHE A 387 -7.18 15.78 0.77
C PHE A 387 -7.47 14.38 0.22
N HIS A 388 -8.45 13.66 0.76
CA HIS A 388 -8.82 12.29 0.37
C HIS A 388 -10.33 12.21 0.11
N PRO A 389 -10.79 12.57 -1.09
CA PRO A 389 -12.23 12.55 -1.41
C PRO A 389 -12.80 11.14 -1.38
N LEU A 390 -13.72 10.90 -0.46
CA LEU A 390 -14.48 9.64 -0.36
C LEU A 390 -15.97 9.90 -0.61
N PRO A 391 -16.74 8.92 -1.12
CA PRO A 391 -18.17 9.02 -1.16
C PRO A 391 -18.73 9.42 0.20
N ARG A 392 -19.68 10.36 0.23
CA ARG A 392 -20.31 10.78 1.49
C ARG A 392 -21.26 9.70 1.97
N VAL A 393 -20.76 8.86 2.88
CA VAL A 393 -21.49 7.75 3.51
C VAL A 393 -21.32 7.83 5.02
N SER A 394 -22.37 7.57 5.76
CA SER A 394 -22.36 7.50 7.22
C SER A 394 -22.96 6.18 7.68
N PHE A 395 -22.14 5.32 8.28
CA PHE A 395 -22.57 4.07 8.92
C PHE A 395 -23.07 4.36 10.33
N HIS A 396 -24.22 3.79 10.71
CA HIS A 396 -24.83 4.09 12.00
C HIS A 396 -24.36 3.15 13.12
N SER A 397 -23.79 2.00 12.77
CA SER A 397 -23.23 1.05 13.73
C SER A 397 -22.00 0.34 13.15
N ALA A 398 -21.14 -0.16 14.03
CA ALA A 398 -20.04 -1.04 13.70
C ALA A 398 -20.36 -2.45 14.21
N LEU A 399 -20.59 -3.39 13.28
CA LEU A 399 -20.86 -4.79 13.63
C LEU A 399 -19.53 -5.53 13.85
N PRO A 400 -19.37 -6.28 14.94
CA PRO A 400 -18.18 -7.09 15.16
C PRO A 400 -17.98 -8.17 14.08
N VAL A 401 -16.73 -8.65 13.96
CA VAL A 401 -16.40 -9.82 13.14
C VAL A 401 -17.11 -11.06 13.70
N GLY A 402 -17.61 -11.92 12.82
CA GLY A 402 -18.36 -13.13 13.19
C GLY A 402 -19.84 -12.91 13.43
N VAL A 403 -20.30 -11.66 13.54
CA VAL A 403 -21.73 -11.33 13.78
C VAL A 403 -22.43 -11.06 12.47
N GLU A 404 -23.55 -11.73 12.26
CA GLU A 404 -24.50 -11.52 11.17
C GLU A 404 -25.53 -10.43 11.52
N SER A 405 -26.13 -9.80 10.52
CA SER A 405 -27.23 -8.84 10.73
C SER A 405 -28.21 -8.81 9.57
N LEU A 406 -29.50 -8.66 9.90
CA LEU A 406 -30.58 -8.46 8.95
C LEU A 406 -30.89 -6.98 8.70
N ALA A 407 -30.45 -6.07 9.57
CA ALA A 407 -30.97 -4.70 9.57
C ALA A 407 -29.92 -3.68 10.03
N GLU A 408 -28.78 -3.64 9.31
CA GLU A 408 -27.84 -2.53 9.45
C GLU A 408 -28.24 -1.35 8.58
N THR A 409 -27.88 -0.14 8.99
CA THR A 409 -28.24 1.05 8.23
C THR A 409 -27.05 1.95 7.97
N LEU A 410 -27.09 2.61 6.81
CA LEU A 410 -26.19 3.68 6.43
C LEU A 410 -26.92 4.79 5.69
N ASP A 411 -26.42 6.00 5.76
CA ASP A 411 -26.87 7.12 4.94
C ASP A 411 -25.87 7.38 3.82
N VAL A 412 -26.35 7.64 2.60
CA VAL A 412 -25.53 8.01 1.43
C VAL A 412 -26.05 9.31 0.81
N GLU A 413 -25.13 10.17 0.33
CA GLU A 413 -25.48 11.39 -0.38
C GLU A 413 -25.26 11.21 -1.89
N LEU A 414 -26.29 11.53 -2.67
CA LEU A 414 -26.28 11.50 -4.14
C LEU A 414 -26.47 12.91 -4.70
N ALA A 415 -25.88 13.17 -5.87
CA ALA A 415 -25.97 14.46 -6.55
C ALA A 415 -27.34 14.72 -7.21
N GLU A 416 -28.14 13.66 -7.42
CA GLU A 416 -29.43 13.70 -8.11
C GLU A 416 -30.51 13.01 -7.32
N ILE A 417 -31.76 13.38 -7.62
CA ILE A 417 -32.93 12.72 -7.05
C ILE A 417 -33.21 11.43 -7.85
N LEU A 418 -33.12 10.30 -7.18
CA LEU A 418 -33.46 8.99 -7.71
C LEU A 418 -34.68 8.39 -6.99
N ALA A 419 -35.40 7.51 -7.68
CA ALA A 419 -36.44 6.70 -7.02
C ALA A 419 -35.74 5.77 -6.00
N PRO A 420 -36.17 5.71 -4.72
CA PRO A 420 -35.56 4.87 -3.70
C PRO A 420 -35.42 3.39 -4.14
N ALA A 421 -36.42 2.86 -4.84
CA ALA A 421 -36.43 1.48 -5.33
C ALA A 421 -35.29 1.16 -6.34
N ALA A 422 -34.70 2.17 -7.00
CA ALA A 422 -33.62 1.96 -7.94
C ALA A 422 -32.25 1.71 -7.24
N LEU A 423 -32.10 2.11 -5.97
CA LEU A 423 -30.83 1.99 -5.25
C LEU A 423 -30.48 0.53 -4.91
N PRO A 424 -31.42 -0.30 -4.37
CA PRO A 424 -31.17 -1.71 -4.16
C PRO A 424 -30.73 -2.43 -5.44
N ASP A 425 -31.39 -2.19 -6.56
CA ASP A 425 -31.07 -2.83 -7.84
C ASP A 425 -29.65 -2.46 -8.34
N ALA A 426 -29.30 -1.18 -8.22
CA ALA A 426 -27.98 -0.70 -8.63
C ALA A 426 -26.85 -1.28 -7.75
N LEU A 427 -27.05 -1.33 -6.43
CA LEU A 427 -26.02 -1.75 -5.48
C LEU A 427 -25.90 -3.27 -5.38
N ASN A 428 -27.01 -4.01 -5.38
CA ASN A 428 -26.98 -5.47 -5.21
C ASN A 428 -26.29 -6.21 -6.38
N ARG A 429 -26.14 -5.56 -7.53
CA ARG A 429 -25.36 -6.12 -8.65
C ARG A 429 -23.86 -6.10 -8.42
N VAL A 430 -23.38 -5.26 -7.50
CA VAL A 430 -21.96 -4.99 -7.29
C VAL A 430 -21.49 -5.20 -5.85
N LEU A 431 -22.38 -5.40 -4.91
CA LEU A 431 -22.05 -5.74 -3.53
C LEU A 431 -21.46 -7.16 -3.44
N PRO A 432 -20.57 -7.42 -2.48
CA PRO A 432 -20.03 -8.77 -2.27
C PRO A 432 -21.13 -9.73 -1.78
N PRO A 433 -20.95 -11.04 -2.00
CA PRO A 433 -21.86 -12.06 -1.46
C PRO A 433 -22.06 -11.90 0.06
N GLY A 434 -23.29 -12.12 0.53
CA GLY A 434 -23.67 -11.96 1.93
C GLY A 434 -24.00 -10.52 2.35
N VAL A 435 -23.76 -9.51 1.50
CA VAL A 435 -24.20 -8.12 1.74
C VAL A 435 -25.27 -7.75 0.72
N LYS A 436 -26.45 -7.34 1.20
CA LYS A 436 -27.58 -6.99 0.32
C LYS A 436 -28.33 -5.78 0.85
N ILE A 437 -28.62 -4.80 0.01
CA ILE A 437 -29.55 -3.73 0.32
C ILE A 437 -30.96 -4.28 0.23
N VAL A 438 -31.72 -4.15 1.31
CA VAL A 438 -33.11 -4.65 1.41
C VAL A 438 -34.14 -3.55 1.34
N ASP A 439 -33.75 -2.33 1.71
CA ASP A 439 -34.65 -1.17 1.66
C ASP A 439 -33.85 0.12 1.44
N ALA A 440 -34.49 1.12 0.84
CA ALA A 440 -33.97 2.45 0.65
C ALA A 440 -35.07 3.50 0.83
N ILE A 441 -34.81 4.54 1.61
CA ILE A 441 -35.70 5.65 1.80
C ILE A 441 -34.99 6.99 1.56
N ARG A 442 -35.71 7.93 0.94
CA ARG A 442 -35.21 9.30 0.80
C ARG A 442 -35.42 10.07 2.11
N LEU A 443 -34.36 10.74 2.59
CA LEU A 443 -34.38 11.48 3.83
C LEU A 443 -34.69 12.97 3.60
N PRO A 444 -35.43 13.64 4.54
CA PRO A 444 -35.52 15.09 4.58
C PRO A 444 -34.15 15.73 4.86
N LYS A 445 -33.96 16.99 4.42
CA LYS A 445 -32.67 17.71 4.53
C LYS A 445 -32.07 17.80 5.95
N ARG A 446 -32.86 17.70 7.00
CA ARG A 446 -32.49 17.91 8.41
C ARG A 446 -32.82 16.71 9.32
N LEU A 447 -32.73 15.48 8.82
CA LEU A 447 -32.90 14.32 9.70
C LEU A 447 -31.56 13.94 10.32
N SER A 448 -31.49 13.86 11.64
CA SER A 448 -30.33 13.34 12.36
C SER A 448 -30.15 11.82 12.14
N PRO A 449 -28.94 11.27 12.27
CA PRO A 449 -28.76 9.82 12.29
C PRO A 449 -29.67 9.17 13.34
N PRO A 450 -30.13 7.93 13.12
CA PRO A 450 -30.97 7.24 14.11
C PRO A 450 -30.16 7.02 15.39
N ARG A 451 -30.79 7.32 16.52
CA ARG A 451 -30.24 6.90 17.83
C ARG A 451 -30.65 5.46 18.04
N LEU A 452 -29.70 4.54 17.81
CA LEU A 452 -29.92 3.12 18.07
C LEU A 452 -29.88 2.89 19.60
N GLU A 453 -31.05 2.71 20.21
CA GLU A 453 -31.14 2.52 21.66
C GLU A 453 -31.18 1.05 22.08
N LEU A 454 -31.65 0.17 21.19
CA LEU A 454 -31.80 -1.25 21.46
C LEU A 454 -31.35 -2.08 20.26
N SER A 455 -30.56 -3.12 20.50
CA SER A 455 -30.26 -4.15 19.50
C SER A 455 -30.74 -5.51 19.99
N VAL A 456 -31.40 -6.25 19.12
CA VAL A 456 -31.92 -7.59 19.39
C VAL A 456 -31.10 -8.60 18.63
N TYR A 457 -30.54 -9.58 19.34
CA TYR A 457 -29.72 -10.65 18.79
C TYR A 457 -30.33 -12.01 19.07
N GLN A 458 -30.29 -12.88 18.07
CA GLN A 458 -30.48 -14.30 18.23
C GLN A 458 -29.11 -14.95 18.28
N VAL A 459 -28.89 -15.82 19.26
CA VAL A 459 -27.59 -16.48 19.47
C VAL A 459 -27.83 -17.98 19.53
N GLU A 460 -27.08 -18.70 18.72
CA GLU A 460 -27.11 -20.16 18.69
C GLU A 460 -25.72 -20.71 19.03
N SER A 461 -25.69 -21.82 19.76
CA SER A 461 -24.47 -22.52 20.15
C SER A 461 -24.52 -23.99 19.72
N PRO A 462 -23.44 -24.56 19.16
CA PRO A 462 -23.35 -26.00 18.91
C PRO A 462 -23.38 -26.83 20.20
N GLU A 463 -22.99 -26.24 21.32
CA GLU A 463 -22.97 -26.85 22.66
C GLU A 463 -24.06 -26.27 23.55
N PRO A 464 -24.52 -26.97 24.60
CA PRO A 464 -25.52 -26.47 25.55
C PRO A 464 -24.88 -25.48 26.54
N LEU A 465 -24.61 -24.25 26.11
CA LEU A 465 -23.87 -23.23 26.89
C LEU A 465 -24.77 -22.27 27.65
N PHE A 466 -26.05 -22.15 27.32
CA PHE A 466 -26.93 -21.12 27.88
C PHE A 466 -27.69 -21.64 29.10
N ASP A 467 -27.20 -21.29 30.29
CA ASP A 467 -27.86 -21.59 31.56
C ASP A 467 -28.84 -20.47 31.94
N ARG A 468 -30.08 -20.85 32.25
CA ARG A 468 -31.13 -19.93 32.63
C ARG A 468 -30.81 -19.24 33.98
N ALA A 469 -30.21 -19.96 34.93
CA ALA A 469 -29.85 -19.40 36.20
C ALA A 469 -28.73 -18.34 36.08
N ALA A 470 -27.74 -18.56 35.20
CA ALA A 470 -26.71 -17.58 34.89
C ALA A 470 -27.29 -16.30 34.25
N ALA A 471 -28.27 -16.44 33.34
CA ALA A 471 -28.97 -15.31 32.73
C ALA A 471 -29.76 -14.51 33.78
N GLU A 472 -30.50 -15.16 34.68
CA GLU A 472 -31.27 -14.53 35.74
C GLU A 472 -30.35 -13.84 36.78
N ALA A 473 -29.26 -14.49 37.18
CA ALA A 473 -28.24 -13.92 38.05
C ALA A 473 -27.58 -12.67 37.44
N PHE A 474 -27.33 -12.65 36.12
CA PHE A 474 -26.82 -11.47 35.43
C PHE A 474 -27.82 -10.32 35.46
N LEU A 475 -29.10 -10.58 35.20
CA LEU A 475 -30.13 -9.56 35.20
C LEU A 475 -30.38 -8.95 36.60
N ALA A 476 -30.11 -9.70 37.65
CA ALA A 476 -30.21 -9.25 39.04
C ALA A 476 -29.03 -8.36 39.50
N ARG A 477 -27.91 -8.30 38.73
CA ARG A 477 -26.72 -7.51 39.12
C ARG A 477 -26.98 -6.00 39.01
N GLU A 478 -26.43 -5.25 39.99
CA GLU A 478 -26.51 -3.77 39.98
C GLU A 478 -25.49 -3.12 39.06
N SER A 479 -24.41 -3.81 38.70
CA SER A 479 -23.37 -3.29 37.80
C SER A 479 -22.80 -4.37 36.90
N PHE A 480 -22.39 -3.97 35.70
CA PHE A 480 -21.66 -4.79 34.74
C PHE A 480 -20.18 -4.40 34.72
N PRO A 481 -19.24 -5.36 34.81
CA PRO A 481 -17.81 -5.04 34.94
C PRO A 481 -17.23 -4.10 33.88
N VAL A 482 -17.76 -4.16 32.66
CA VAL A 482 -17.29 -3.34 31.52
C VAL A 482 -17.83 -1.91 31.60
N THR A 483 -19.02 -1.66 32.18
CA THR A 483 -19.70 -0.36 32.14
C THR A 483 -19.83 0.35 33.47
N ARG A 484 -19.50 -0.32 34.59
CA ARG A 484 -19.71 0.16 35.99
C ARG A 484 -21.15 0.62 36.31
N ARG A 485 -22.13 0.24 35.48
CA ARG A 485 -23.56 0.60 35.62
C ARG A 485 -24.43 -0.63 35.40
N ARG A 486 -25.67 -0.57 35.90
CA ARG A 486 -26.66 -1.63 35.74
C ARG A 486 -26.90 -1.91 34.25
N PRO A 487 -26.73 -3.16 33.75
CA PRO A 487 -26.99 -3.50 32.38
C PRO A 487 -28.49 -3.35 32.09
N LYS A 488 -28.82 -2.61 31.02
CA LYS A 488 -30.16 -2.61 30.48
C LYS A 488 -30.24 -3.66 29.38
N ALA A 489 -30.39 -4.90 29.78
CA ALA A 489 -30.55 -6.04 28.90
C ALA A 489 -31.81 -6.81 29.26
N LYS A 490 -32.38 -7.47 28.28
CA LYS A 490 -33.40 -8.52 28.47
C LYS A 490 -32.81 -9.78 27.83
N LEU A 491 -32.81 -10.86 28.58
CA LEU A 491 -32.38 -12.16 28.11
C LEU A 491 -33.55 -13.12 28.15
N VAL A 492 -33.75 -13.87 27.07
CA VAL A 492 -34.71 -14.94 27.00
C VAL A 492 -33.96 -16.19 26.55
N VAL A 493 -33.71 -17.11 27.48
CA VAL A 493 -33.13 -18.42 27.16
C VAL A 493 -34.28 -19.31 26.71
N ALA A 494 -34.32 -19.61 25.41
CA ALA A 494 -35.33 -20.51 24.85
C ALA A 494 -35.00 -21.96 25.25
N ASP A 495 -33.76 -22.37 25.07
CA ASP A 495 -33.19 -23.63 25.53
C ASP A 495 -31.65 -23.49 25.72
N PRO A 496 -30.91 -24.52 26.18
CA PRO A 496 -29.47 -24.39 26.43
C PRO A 496 -28.60 -24.09 25.19
N ARG A 497 -29.14 -24.13 23.99
CA ARG A 497 -28.44 -23.82 22.74
C ARG A 497 -28.93 -22.56 22.05
N HIS A 498 -30.07 -22.01 22.46
CA HIS A 498 -30.73 -20.87 21.80
C HIS A 498 -31.04 -19.76 22.80
N LEU A 499 -30.57 -18.56 22.52
CA LEU A 499 -30.73 -17.38 23.35
C LEU A 499 -31.21 -16.19 22.50
N GLU A 500 -32.19 -15.46 23.00
CA GLU A 500 -32.52 -14.11 22.51
C GLU A 500 -32.01 -13.07 23.50
N LEU A 501 -31.14 -12.18 23.01
CA LEU A 501 -30.49 -11.14 23.80
C LEU A 501 -30.90 -9.76 23.29
N HIS A 502 -31.51 -8.97 24.16
CA HIS A 502 -31.82 -7.57 23.91
C HIS A 502 -30.79 -6.71 24.66
N LEU A 503 -29.90 -6.05 23.93
CA LEU A 503 -28.94 -5.11 24.50
C LEU A 503 -29.37 -3.68 24.24
N ARG A 504 -29.55 -2.90 25.31
CA ARG A 504 -29.77 -1.47 25.22
C ARG A 504 -28.43 -0.76 25.15
N LEU A 505 -28.09 -0.25 23.99
CA LEU A 505 -26.87 0.51 23.73
C LEU A 505 -27.11 1.98 24.10
N ARG A 506 -26.26 2.55 24.96
CA ARG A 506 -26.14 4.01 25.10
C ARG A 506 -24.84 4.44 24.45
N GLU A 507 -24.81 5.63 23.84
CA GLU A 507 -23.65 6.21 23.14
C GLU A 507 -22.30 6.16 23.90
N LYS A 508 -22.33 5.94 25.22
CA LYS A 508 -21.14 5.91 26.08
C LYS A 508 -20.75 4.52 26.60
N ASP A 509 -21.58 3.51 26.36
CA ASP A 509 -21.39 2.16 26.91
C ASP A 509 -21.26 1.16 25.74
N ASN A 510 -20.14 1.17 25.02
CA ASN A 510 -19.87 0.26 23.91
C ASN A 510 -19.63 -1.18 24.38
N VAL A 511 -20.67 -1.86 24.88
CA VAL A 511 -20.58 -3.29 25.18
C VAL A 511 -20.80 -4.07 23.89
N LYS A 512 -19.78 -4.79 23.45
CA LYS A 512 -19.93 -5.70 22.32
C LYS A 512 -20.73 -6.93 22.74
N VAL A 513 -21.54 -7.45 21.83
CA VAL A 513 -22.38 -8.62 22.09
C VAL A 513 -21.55 -9.84 22.55
N MET A 514 -20.37 -10.05 21.95
CA MET A 514 -19.46 -11.14 22.36
C MET A 514 -18.96 -10.97 23.78
N ASP A 515 -18.52 -9.76 24.17
CA ASP A 515 -18.03 -9.47 25.53
C ASP A 515 -19.15 -9.71 26.55
N ALA A 516 -20.39 -9.35 26.21
CA ALA A 516 -21.55 -9.61 27.04
C ALA A 516 -21.80 -11.11 27.24
N LEU A 517 -21.83 -11.89 26.16
CA LEU A 517 -22.08 -13.34 26.20
C LEU A 517 -20.97 -14.08 26.95
N THR A 518 -19.72 -13.77 26.64
CA THR A 518 -18.56 -14.35 27.34
C THR A 518 -18.65 -14.12 28.85
N HIS A 519 -19.07 -12.93 29.26
CA HIS A 519 -19.14 -12.57 30.66
C HIS A 519 -20.38 -13.17 31.38
N ILE A 520 -21.52 -13.27 30.69
CA ILE A 520 -22.75 -13.83 31.24
C ILE A 520 -22.60 -15.33 31.48
N PHE A 521 -22.05 -16.05 30.52
CA PHE A 521 -21.97 -17.51 30.49
C PHE A 521 -20.58 -18.07 30.77
N ASN A 522 -19.60 -17.21 31.10
CA ASN A 522 -18.21 -17.57 31.36
C ASN A 522 -17.59 -18.44 30.26
N LEU A 523 -17.76 -18.02 28.98
CA LEU A 523 -17.33 -18.78 27.82
C LEU A 523 -15.80 -18.71 27.66
N SER A 524 -15.21 -19.81 27.22
CA SER A 524 -13.85 -19.82 26.70
C SER A 524 -13.76 -19.07 25.35
N GLU A 525 -12.54 -18.71 24.91
CA GLU A 525 -12.36 -18.08 23.59
C GLU A 525 -12.86 -18.96 22.44
N ASP A 526 -12.65 -20.27 22.52
CA ASP A 526 -13.09 -21.22 21.50
C ASP A 526 -14.62 -21.32 21.46
N GLN A 527 -15.25 -21.47 22.63
CA GLN A 527 -16.71 -21.48 22.73
C GLN A 527 -17.34 -20.19 22.21
N ALA A 528 -16.72 -19.05 22.50
CA ALA A 528 -17.20 -17.76 22.01
C ALA A 528 -17.07 -17.63 20.47
N ARG A 529 -16.03 -18.21 19.86
CA ARG A 529 -15.84 -18.24 18.40
C ARG A 529 -16.87 -19.10 17.66
N ASP A 530 -17.34 -20.16 18.30
CA ASP A 530 -18.28 -21.12 17.70
C ASP A 530 -19.75 -20.64 17.76
N LEU A 531 -20.04 -19.53 18.42
CA LEU A 531 -21.37 -18.96 18.48
C LEU A 531 -21.81 -18.41 17.11
N LEU A 532 -23.06 -18.72 16.72
CA LEU A 532 -23.75 -18.10 15.61
C LEU A 532 -24.59 -16.93 16.18
N ILE A 533 -24.21 -15.71 15.84
CA ILE A 533 -24.85 -14.49 16.36
C ILE A 533 -25.48 -13.74 15.20
N LEU A 534 -26.81 -13.62 15.23
CA LEU A 534 -27.61 -12.89 14.26
C LEU A 534 -28.27 -11.68 14.92
N LYS A 535 -27.95 -10.49 14.47
CA LYS A 535 -28.66 -9.26 14.86
C LYS A 535 -29.93 -9.14 14.03
N LEU A 536 -31.08 -9.22 14.69
CA LEU A 536 -32.39 -9.17 14.05
C LEU A 536 -32.81 -7.75 13.69
N ARG A 537 -32.58 -6.80 14.61
CA ARG A 537 -32.97 -5.39 14.44
C ARG A 537 -32.24 -4.48 15.43
N SER A 538 -32.23 -3.19 15.11
CA SER A 538 -31.95 -2.10 16.05
C SER A 538 -33.13 -1.14 16.07
N VAL A 539 -33.51 -0.63 17.24
CA VAL A 539 -34.62 0.30 17.47
C VAL A 539 -34.10 1.54 18.20
#